data_1cfe98f896e21e3ab9cc0343c3cd5fae
#
_entry.id   1cfe98f896e21e3ab9cc0343c3cd5fae
#
_cell.length_a   1.000
_cell.length_b   1.000
_cell.length_c   1.000
_cell.angle_alpha   90.00
_cell.angle_beta   90.00
_cell.angle_gamma   90.00
#
_symmetry.space_group_name_H-M   'P 1'
#
loop_
_entity.id
_entity.type
_entity.pdbx_description
1 polymer ?
#
loop_
_entity_poly.entity_id
_entity_poly.type
_entity_poly.pdbx_seq_one_letter_code
_entity_poly.pdbx_strand_id
1 'polypeptide(L)'
;LKKIKPIFMLAEAEQHELFRNGFDMQYAWEGHHILNSIAKGEATASDFDTYMNKQNELLEPSDFNMNFVTNHDENSWSGTVKERMGAASEILTTLVYTIPGMPLIYSGQEYDLNHRLKFFEKDSIPKTKGATWDLLTKLGDLKNNHVAFHGGKSAASYERLSTQNEKVVAFKRSNEEVEAYFIGNLSNEEQVFSINLEGDYKDLLQNKNIEFKLDKLTLSPWNYYLVSKNNNE
;
A
#
# COMPACT_ATOMS: atom_id res chain seq x y z
N LEU A 1 3.64 18.95 -24.64
CA LEU A 1 4.15 17.63 -25.02
C LEU A 1 3.02 16.67 -25.37
N LYS A 2 1.99 16.50 -24.52
CA LYS A 2 0.85 15.61 -24.77
C LYS A 2 0.06 15.92 -26.07
N LYS A 3 0.10 17.17 -26.56
CA LYS A 3 -0.48 17.55 -27.87
C LYS A 3 0.31 17.01 -29.07
N ILE A 4 1.58 16.64 -28.86
CA ILE A 4 2.48 16.15 -29.91
C ILE A 4 2.52 14.62 -29.89
N LYS A 5 2.51 14.03 -28.70
CA LYS A 5 2.61 12.58 -28.50
C LYS A 5 1.89 12.18 -27.21
N PRO A 6 1.13 11.07 -27.20
CA PRO A 6 0.62 10.51 -25.95
C PRO A 6 1.79 10.04 -25.08
N ILE A 7 1.99 10.69 -23.95
CA ILE A 7 3.05 10.39 -22.99
C ILE A 7 2.45 10.36 -21.58
N PHE A 8 2.98 9.49 -20.75
CA PHE A 8 2.71 9.47 -19.33
C PHE A 8 3.66 10.46 -18.63
N MET A 9 3.10 11.30 -17.75
CA MET A 9 3.83 12.37 -17.07
C MET A 9 3.82 12.10 -15.57
N LEU A 10 4.99 11.81 -15.02
CA LEU A 10 5.24 11.69 -13.58
C LEU A 10 5.86 12.99 -13.06
N ALA A 11 5.32 13.51 -11.95
CA ALA A 11 5.92 14.62 -11.20
C ALA A 11 6.61 14.08 -9.94
N GLU A 12 7.89 14.38 -9.76
CA GLU A 12 8.60 14.18 -8.51
C GLU A 12 8.29 15.32 -7.53
N ALA A 13 7.03 15.46 -7.22
CA ALA A 13 6.45 16.46 -6.34
C ALA A 13 5.09 15.96 -5.85
N GLU A 14 4.56 16.53 -4.78
CA GLU A 14 3.22 16.27 -4.26
C GLU A 14 2.44 17.58 -4.23
N GLN A 15 1.84 17.92 -5.37
CA GLN A 15 1.04 19.12 -5.58
C GLN A 15 -0.14 18.78 -6.50
N HIS A 16 -1.35 18.79 -5.98
CA HIS A 16 -2.55 18.32 -6.70
C HIS A 16 -2.83 19.11 -7.98
N GLU A 17 -2.41 20.39 -8.04
CA GLU A 17 -2.54 21.21 -9.25
C GLU A 17 -1.78 20.65 -10.45
N LEU A 18 -0.77 19.81 -10.23
CA LEU A 18 0.00 19.19 -11.31
C LEU A 18 -0.87 18.30 -12.19
N PHE A 19 -1.87 17.61 -11.62
CA PHE A 19 -2.82 16.81 -12.40
C PHE A 19 -3.63 17.69 -13.36
N ARG A 20 -4.05 18.87 -12.92
CA ARG A 20 -4.79 19.85 -13.77
C ARG A 20 -3.87 20.48 -14.82
N ASN A 21 -2.55 20.44 -14.62
CA ASN A 21 -1.53 20.96 -15.54
C ASN A 21 -0.88 19.87 -16.42
N GLY A 22 -1.48 18.68 -16.49
CA GLY A 22 -1.14 17.65 -17.46
C GLY A 22 -0.22 16.53 -16.98
N PHE A 23 0.03 16.44 -15.68
CA PHE A 23 0.66 15.25 -15.10
C PHE A 23 -0.39 14.15 -14.88
N ASP A 24 0.05 12.91 -14.94
CA ASP A 24 -0.80 11.74 -14.73
C ASP A 24 -0.55 11.11 -13.36
N MET A 25 0.64 11.34 -12.80
CA MET A 25 1.07 10.77 -11.52
C MET A 25 1.94 11.78 -10.76
N GLN A 26 1.82 11.75 -9.45
CA GLN A 26 2.71 12.46 -8.52
C GLN A 26 3.24 11.51 -7.45
N TYR A 27 4.33 11.89 -6.77
CA TYR A 27 4.82 11.17 -5.60
C TYR A 27 3.87 11.34 -4.40
N ALA A 28 3.71 10.29 -3.59
CA ALA A 28 2.95 10.30 -2.34
C ALA A 28 3.90 10.48 -1.14
N TRP A 29 4.56 11.64 -1.06
CA TRP A 29 5.56 11.92 -0.02
C TRP A 29 4.96 11.97 1.38
N GLU A 30 3.80 12.63 1.56
CA GLU A 30 3.11 12.71 2.84
C GLU A 30 2.74 11.30 3.34
N GLY A 31 2.17 10.47 2.45
CA GLY A 31 1.85 9.08 2.78
C GLY A 31 3.10 8.28 3.16
N HIS A 32 4.19 8.41 2.41
CA HIS A 32 5.47 7.78 2.71
C HIS A 32 6.01 8.17 4.08
N HIS A 33 5.99 9.45 4.44
CA HIS A 33 6.45 9.95 5.74
C HIS A 33 5.59 9.40 6.89
N ILE A 34 4.26 9.34 6.72
CA ILE A 34 3.36 8.75 7.71
C ILE A 34 3.69 7.28 7.93
N LEU A 35 3.91 6.50 6.86
CA LEU A 35 4.28 5.09 6.99
C LEU A 35 5.60 4.89 7.73
N ASN A 36 6.60 5.75 7.50
CA ASN A 36 7.85 5.72 8.28
C ASN A 36 7.62 6.07 9.77
N SER A 37 6.78 7.06 10.05
CA SER A 37 6.43 7.45 11.42
C SER A 37 5.65 6.33 12.15
N ILE A 38 4.74 5.64 11.45
CA ILE A 38 4.05 4.45 11.98
C ILE A 38 5.06 3.35 12.33
N ALA A 39 6.00 3.04 11.44
CA ALA A 39 7.02 2.01 11.70
C ALA A 39 7.88 2.32 12.94
N LYS A 40 8.08 3.59 13.26
CA LYS A 40 8.81 4.08 14.45
C LYS A 40 7.93 4.19 15.70
N GLY A 41 6.61 4.06 15.57
CA GLY A 41 5.65 4.28 16.66
C GLY A 41 5.39 5.76 16.96
N GLU A 42 5.71 6.66 16.04
CA GLU A 42 5.50 8.11 16.14
C GLU A 42 4.15 8.56 15.56
N ALA A 43 3.48 7.68 14.80
CA ALA A 43 2.15 7.88 14.24
C ALA A 43 1.33 6.56 14.33
N THR A 44 0.04 6.65 14.06
CA THR A 44 -0.91 5.55 14.18
C THR A 44 -1.68 5.31 12.87
N ALA A 45 -2.53 4.28 12.83
CA ALA A 45 -3.45 4.06 11.71
C ALA A 45 -4.44 5.22 11.54
N SER A 46 -4.78 5.94 12.63
CA SER A 46 -5.64 7.14 12.54
C SER A 46 -5.00 8.29 11.78
N ASP A 47 -3.67 8.46 11.87
CA ASP A 47 -2.95 9.46 11.08
C ASP A 47 -2.98 9.09 9.60
N PHE A 48 -2.81 7.78 9.31
CA PHE A 48 -2.95 7.27 7.95
C PHE A 48 -4.37 7.42 7.39
N ASP A 49 -5.42 7.19 8.20
CA ASP A 49 -6.81 7.41 7.81
C ASP A 49 -7.08 8.89 7.48
N THR A 50 -6.52 9.80 8.27
CA THR A 50 -6.62 11.25 8.02
C THR A 50 -6.00 11.61 6.66
N TYR A 51 -4.82 11.07 6.35
CA TYR A 51 -4.18 11.22 5.05
C TYR A 51 -5.06 10.67 3.92
N MET A 52 -5.58 9.45 4.05
CA MET A 52 -6.41 8.84 3.01
C MET A 52 -7.72 9.61 2.76
N ASN A 53 -8.36 10.13 3.81
CA ASN A 53 -9.55 10.98 3.66
C ASN A 53 -9.21 12.26 2.88
N LYS A 54 -8.11 12.93 3.24
CA LYS A 54 -7.61 14.09 2.51
C LYS A 54 -7.36 13.78 1.02
N GLN A 55 -6.73 12.65 0.71
CA GLN A 55 -6.49 12.24 -0.68
C GLN A 55 -7.80 11.97 -1.43
N ASN A 56 -8.78 11.31 -0.81
CA ASN A 56 -10.08 11.06 -1.41
C ASN A 56 -10.87 12.35 -1.73
N GLU A 57 -10.67 13.42 -0.97
CA GLU A 57 -11.29 14.72 -1.23
C GLU A 57 -10.60 15.51 -2.35
N LEU A 58 -9.30 15.33 -2.51
CA LEU A 58 -8.47 16.15 -3.40
C LEU A 58 -8.25 15.52 -4.79
N LEU A 59 -8.25 14.20 -4.89
CA LEU A 59 -7.91 13.48 -6.11
C LEU A 59 -9.16 13.02 -6.86
N GLU A 60 -9.13 13.18 -8.18
CA GLU A 60 -10.07 12.52 -9.08
C GLU A 60 -9.70 11.04 -9.26
N PRO A 61 -10.64 10.16 -9.63
CA PRO A 61 -10.36 8.74 -9.86
C PRO A 61 -9.23 8.46 -10.86
N SER A 62 -9.00 9.36 -11.81
CA SER A 62 -7.93 9.26 -12.81
C SER A 62 -6.57 9.75 -12.33
N ASP A 63 -6.48 10.41 -11.18
CA ASP A 63 -5.25 10.93 -10.64
C ASP A 63 -4.50 9.79 -9.90
N PHE A 64 -3.19 9.68 -10.14
CA PHE A 64 -2.39 8.62 -9.52
C PHE A 64 -1.40 9.19 -8.50
N ASN A 65 -1.53 8.79 -7.26
CA ASN A 65 -0.43 8.84 -6.32
C ASN A 65 0.50 7.65 -6.56
N MET A 66 1.80 7.90 -6.68
CA MET A 66 2.82 6.87 -6.65
C MET A 66 3.17 6.57 -5.21
N ASN A 67 2.67 5.44 -4.71
CA ASN A 67 2.87 4.98 -3.34
C ASN A 67 4.17 4.18 -3.23
N PHE A 68 4.94 4.38 -2.17
CA PHE A 68 6.22 3.69 -2.02
C PHE A 68 6.65 3.55 -0.55
N VAL A 69 7.42 2.52 -0.29
CA VAL A 69 8.15 2.32 0.98
C VAL A 69 9.60 2.74 0.85
N THR A 70 10.12 2.82 -0.37
CA THR A 70 11.48 3.29 -0.67
C THR A 70 11.59 3.81 -2.10
N ASN A 71 12.57 4.66 -2.35
CA ASN A 71 12.97 5.16 -3.67
C ASN A 71 14.47 5.44 -3.69
N HIS A 72 14.97 6.09 -4.74
CA HIS A 72 16.39 6.41 -4.91
C HIS A 72 16.94 7.34 -3.83
N ASP A 73 16.13 8.33 -3.40
CA ASP A 73 16.53 9.25 -2.33
C ASP A 73 16.46 8.55 -0.95
N GLU A 74 15.34 7.94 -0.64
CA GLU A 74 15.13 7.32 0.67
C GLU A 74 16.15 6.22 0.96
N ASN A 75 16.43 5.35 -0.02
CA ASN A 75 17.41 4.29 0.17
C ASN A 75 18.80 4.86 0.45
N SER A 76 19.23 5.86 -0.31
CA SER A 76 20.59 6.39 -0.22
C SER A 76 20.79 7.31 0.98
N TRP A 77 19.82 8.18 1.29
CA TRP A 77 19.96 9.23 2.28
C TRP A 77 19.35 8.88 3.63
N SER A 78 18.15 8.31 3.62
CA SER A 78 17.38 8.05 4.85
C SER A 78 17.63 6.64 5.42
N GLY A 79 17.95 5.68 4.56
CA GLY A 79 18.23 4.30 4.95
C GLY A 79 17.45 3.25 4.16
N THR A 80 17.88 2.01 4.27
CA THR A 80 17.17 0.86 3.67
C THR A 80 15.79 0.68 4.28
N VAL A 81 14.92 -0.07 3.60
CA VAL A 81 13.58 -0.43 4.14
C VAL A 81 13.73 -1.13 5.50
N LYS A 82 14.73 -2.02 5.62
CA LYS A 82 14.98 -2.73 6.89
C LYS A 82 15.40 -1.78 8.02
N GLU A 83 16.25 -0.80 7.74
CA GLU A 83 16.68 0.20 8.73
C GLU A 83 15.53 1.10 9.20
N ARG A 84 14.64 1.50 8.28
CA ARG A 84 13.56 2.46 8.56
C ARG A 84 12.28 1.81 9.08
N MET A 85 11.92 0.65 8.57
CA MET A 85 10.63 0.02 8.80
C MET A 85 10.71 -1.31 9.58
N GLY A 86 11.87 -1.98 9.57
CA GLY A 86 12.07 -3.21 10.34
C GLY A 86 10.97 -4.26 10.11
N ALA A 87 10.32 -4.68 11.19
CA ALA A 87 9.24 -5.67 11.17
C ALA A 87 7.96 -5.17 10.47
N ALA A 88 7.76 -3.87 10.34
CA ALA A 88 6.62 -3.29 9.64
C ALA A 88 6.73 -3.36 8.11
N SER A 89 7.89 -3.73 7.56
CA SER A 89 8.18 -3.61 6.11
C SER A 89 7.20 -4.39 5.23
N GLU A 90 6.78 -5.59 5.65
CA GLU A 90 5.87 -6.42 4.88
C GLU A 90 4.46 -5.83 4.80
N ILE A 91 3.87 -5.50 5.93
CA ILE A 91 2.52 -4.92 5.98
C ILE A 91 2.46 -3.57 5.27
N LEU A 92 3.49 -2.71 5.44
CA LEU A 92 3.54 -1.40 4.79
C LEU A 92 3.76 -1.53 3.27
N THR A 93 4.55 -2.50 2.82
CA THR A 93 4.66 -2.85 1.40
C THR A 93 3.31 -3.32 0.84
N THR A 94 2.61 -4.20 1.55
CA THR A 94 1.28 -4.68 1.14
C THR A 94 0.28 -3.52 1.09
N LEU A 95 0.33 -2.62 2.07
CA LEU A 95 -0.55 -1.46 2.14
C LEU A 95 -0.40 -0.55 0.91
N VAL A 96 0.83 -0.21 0.49
CA VAL A 96 1.05 0.66 -0.68
C VAL A 96 0.58 0.04 -2.01
N TYR A 97 0.46 -1.28 -2.09
CA TYR A 97 -0.11 -1.97 -3.25
C TYR A 97 -1.65 -1.95 -3.26
N THR A 98 -2.27 -1.92 -2.10
CA THR A 98 -3.72 -2.12 -1.95
C THR A 98 -4.52 -0.83 -1.89
N ILE A 99 -3.92 0.28 -1.49
CA ILE A 99 -4.55 1.60 -1.52
C ILE A 99 -4.68 2.16 -2.96
N PRO A 100 -5.52 3.20 -3.18
CA PRO A 100 -5.59 3.92 -4.44
C PRO A 100 -4.23 4.44 -4.91
N GLY A 101 -3.98 4.41 -6.20
CA GLY A 101 -2.73 4.83 -6.80
C GLY A 101 -1.92 3.67 -7.39
N MET A 102 -0.63 3.88 -7.58
CA MET A 102 0.30 2.92 -8.19
C MET A 102 1.52 2.71 -7.29
N PRO A 103 1.89 1.46 -6.96
CA PRO A 103 3.08 1.20 -6.16
C PRO A 103 4.36 1.39 -6.98
N LEU A 104 5.41 1.91 -6.34
CA LEU A 104 6.77 1.92 -6.86
C LEU A 104 7.57 0.78 -6.22
N ILE A 105 8.30 0.03 -7.03
CA ILE A 105 9.38 -0.86 -6.61
C ILE A 105 10.71 -0.17 -6.95
N TYR A 106 11.51 0.14 -5.93
CA TYR A 106 12.86 0.64 -6.16
C TYR A 106 13.84 -0.53 -6.34
N SER A 107 14.81 -0.36 -7.23
CA SER A 107 15.81 -1.37 -7.57
C SER A 107 16.48 -1.98 -6.35
N GLY A 108 16.40 -3.30 -6.23
CA GLY A 108 16.95 -4.07 -5.11
C GLY A 108 15.92 -4.38 -4.00
N GLN A 109 14.79 -3.68 -3.94
CA GLN A 109 13.73 -3.99 -2.99
C GLN A 109 13.24 -5.45 -3.16
N GLU A 110 13.13 -5.89 -4.39
CA GLU A 110 12.75 -7.25 -4.77
C GLU A 110 13.76 -8.34 -4.32
N TYR A 111 14.96 -7.94 -3.95
CA TYR A 111 16.04 -8.82 -3.47
C TYR A 111 16.34 -8.65 -1.98
N ASP A 112 15.45 -8.05 -1.21
CA ASP A 112 15.67 -7.75 0.22
C ASP A 112 16.94 -6.93 0.47
N LEU A 113 17.27 -6.00 -0.45
CA LEU A 113 18.49 -5.24 -0.40
C LEU A 113 18.61 -4.43 0.91
N ASN A 114 19.54 -4.84 1.75
CA ASN A 114 19.88 -4.12 2.98
C ASN A 114 21.21 -3.36 2.83
N HIS A 115 21.29 -2.58 1.76
CA HIS A 115 22.46 -1.76 1.42
C HIS A 115 21.97 -0.43 0.89
N ARG A 116 22.52 0.67 1.42
CA ARG A 116 22.28 2.02 0.90
C ARG A 116 23.07 2.19 -0.38
N LEU A 117 22.37 2.25 -1.51
CA LEU A 117 23.03 2.45 -2.81
C LEU A 117 23.72 3.81 -2.87
N LYS A 118 24.89 3.83 -3.47
CA LYS A 118 25.63 5.05 -3.71
C LYS A 118 24.89 5.94 -4.71
N PHE A 119 24.55 7.16 -4.32
CA PHE A 119 23.71 8.02 -5.14
C PHE A 119 24.39 8.52 -6.41
N PHE A 120 25.68 8.89 -6.33
CA PHE A 120 26.43 9.49 -7.44
C PHE A 120 27.49 8.56 -8.05
N GLU A 121 27.60 7.32 -7.59
CA GLU A 121 28.60 6.39 -8.03
C GLU A 121 27.97 5.10 -8.55
N LYS A 122 28.74 4.34 -9.33
CA LYS A 122 28.34 2.99 -9.71
C LYS A 122 28.27 2.10 -8.47
N ASP A 123 27.17 1.40 -8.33
CA ASP A 123 26.98 0.41 -7.28
C ASP A 123 26.38 -0.88 -7.87
N SER A 124 26.24 -1.93 -7.08
CA SER A 124 25.72 -3.21 -7.52
C SER A 124 24.68 -3.76 -6.55
N ILE A 125 23.69 -4.43 -7.13
CA ILE A 125 22.59 -5.05 -6.40
C ILE A 125 22.77 -6.57 -6.51
N PRO A 126 23.02 -7.28 -5.38
CA PRO A 126 22.99 -8.75 -5.37
C PRO A 126 21.61 -9.25 -5.74
N LYS A 127 21.52 -10.06 -6.81
CA LYS A 127 20.25 -10.56 -7.34
C LYS A 127 19.87 -11.91 -6.71
N THR A 128 19.79 -11.93 -5.39
CA THR A 128 19.38 -13.12 -4.63
C THR A 128 17.93 -12.97 -4.18
N LYS A 129 17.05 -13.81 -4.70
CA LYS A 129 15.63 -13.79 -4.34
C LYS A 129 15.44 -14.16 -2.88
N GLY A 130 14.67 -13.36 -2.18
CA GLY A 130 14.27 -13.58 -0.78
C GLY A 130 12.75 -13.51 -0.61
N ALA A 131 12.30 -13.31 0.61
CA ALA A 131 10.88 -13.27 0.94
C ALA A 131 10.14 -12.12 0.23
N THR A 132 10.78 -10.96 0.07
CA THR A 132 10.17 -9.81 -0.62
C THR A 132 9.94 -10.08 -2.10
N TRP A 133 10.76 -10.90 -2.76
CA TRP A 133 10.49 -11.31 -4.14
C TRP A 133 9.15 -12.00 -4.29
N ASP A 134 8.86 -12.98 -3.43
CA ASP A 134 7.61 -13.75 -3.49
C ASP A 134 6.41 -12.86 -3.14
N LEU A 135 6.55 -12.00 -2.13
CA LEU A 135 5.52 -11.02 -1.77
C LEU A 135 5.20 -10.07 -2.93
N LEU A 136 6.21 -9.43 -3.52
CA LEU A 136 6.03 -8.48 -4.61
C LEU A 136 5.47 -9.15 -5.88
N THR A 137 5.83 -10.42 -6.12
CA THR A 137 5.26 -11.20 -7.23
C THR A 137 3.75 -11.36 -7.06
N LYS A 138 3.30 -11.77 -5.87
CA LYS A 138 1.86 -11.92 -5.56
C LYS A 138 1.12 -10.59 -5.58
N LEU A 139 1.69 -9.55 -4.96
CA LEU A 139 1.09 -8.22 -4.94
C LEU A 139 1.01 -7.60 -6.34
N GLY A 140 2.03 -7.81 -7.18
CA GLY A 140 2.04 -7.39 -8.58
C GLY A 140 0.97 -8.09 -9.40
N ASP A 141 0.79 -9.40 -9.19
CA ASP A 141 -0.29 -10.17 -9.83
C ASP A 141 -1.66 -9.64 -9.42
N LEU A 142 -1.89 -9.44 -8.12
CA LEU A 142 -3.13 -8.84 -7.61
C LEU A 142 -3.37 -7.45 -8.19
N LYS A 143 -2.35 -6.59 -8.22
CA LYS A 143 -2.48 -5.22 -8.75
C LYS A 143 -2.85 -5.18 -10.22
N ASN A 144 -2.37 -6.14 -11.00
CA ASN A 144 -2.63 -6.22 -12.44
C ASN A 144 -3.93 -6.94 -12.80
N ASN A 145 -4.33 -7.96 -12.04
CA ASN A 145 -5.39 -8.88 -12.43
C ASN A 145 -6.63 -8.83 -11.54
N HIS A 146 -6.55 -8.28 -10.33
CA HIS A 146 -7.70 -8.20 -9.42
C HIS A 146 -8.34 -6.81 -9.49
N VAL A 147 -9.52 -6.73 -10.07
CA VAL A 147 -10.19 -5.44 -10.41
C VAL A 147 -10.41 -4.51 -9.20
N ALA A 148 -10.54 -5.05 -7.99
CA ALA A 148 -10.64 -4.25 -6.77
C ALA A 148 -9.37 -3.43 -6.43
N PHE A 149 -8.24 -3.68 -7.10
CA PHE A 149 -7.01 -2.90 -6.91
C PHE A 149 -6.65 -2.02 -8.09
N HIS A 150 -7.48 -1.99 -9.13
CA HIS A 150 -7.27 -1.13 -10.29
C HIS A 150 -7.35 0.36 -9.91
N GLY A 151 -6.69 1.18 -10.70
CA GLY A 151 -6.69 2.64 -10.65
C GLY A 151 -7.03 3.25 -11.99
N GLY A 152 -6.94 4.58 -12.12
CA GLY A 152 -7.17 5.30 -13.36
C GLY A 152 -8.62 5.23 -13.82
N LYS A 153 -8.83 4.96 -15.11
CA LYS A 153 -10.18 4.92 -15.71
C LYS A 153 -11.09 3.82 -15.15
N SER A 154 -10.51 2.78 -14.61
CA SER A 154 -11.22 1.65 -13.99
C SER A 154 -10.96 1.60 -12.49
N ALA A 155 -10.78 2.76 -11.86
CA ALA A 155 -10.44 2.85 -10.46
C ALA A 155 -11.48 2.18 -9.56
N ALA A 156 -11.00 1.29 -8.71
CA ALA A 156 -11.80 0.74 -7.63
C ALA A 156 -12.02 1.80 -6.54
N SER A 157 -13.19 1.80 -5.92
CA SER A 157 -13.50 2.66 -4.78
C SER A 157 -12.59 2.35 -3.59
N TYR A 158 -12.50 3.29 -2.66
CA TYR A 158 -11.88 3.10 -1.35
C TYR A 158 -12.89 3.50 -0.27
N GLU A 159 -13.14 2.60 0.66
CA GLU A 159 -14.06 2.83 1.78
C GLU A 159 -13.38 2.41 3.09
N ARG A 160 -13.20 3.37 3.99
CA ARG A 160 -12.68 3.10 5.33
C ARG A 160 -13.68 2.33 6.16
N LEU A 161 -13.23 1.26 6.81
CA LEU A 161 -14.05 0.47 7.75
C LEU A 161 -13.66 0.80 9.18
N SER A 162 -14.66 1.05 10.04
CA SER A 162 -14.40 1.37 11.45
C SER A 162 -13.97 0.13 12.23
N THR A 163 -12.88 0.25 12.98
CA THR A 163 -12.40 -0.76 13.93
C THR A 163 -12.48 -0.27 15.37
N GLN A 164 -12.79 1.00 15.59
CA GLN A 164 -12.73 1.68 16.89
C GLN A 164 -11.37 1.53 17.59
N ASN A 165 -10.31 1.29 16.81
CA ASN A 165 -8.95 1.11 17.29
C ASN A 165 -8.00 1.94 16.43
N GLU A 166 -7.31 2.89 17.04
CA GLU A 166 -6.41 3.83 16.35
C GLU A 166 -5.14 3.20 15.76
N LYS A 167 -4.81 1.96 16.17
CA LYS A 167 -3.64 1.21 15.69
C LYS A 167 -4.01 0.23 14.55
N VAL A 168 -5.30 0.08 14.23
CA VAL A 168 -5.78 -0.86 13.23
C VAL A 168 -6.39 -0.11 12.05
N VAL A 169 -5.80 -0.28 10.88
CA VAL A 169 -6.38 0.19 9.62
C VAL A 169 -7.24 -0.91 9.02
N ALA A 170 -8.43 -0.56 8.55
CA ALA A 170 -9.25 -1.47 7.76
C ALA A 170 -9.99 -0.71 6.68
N PHE A 171 -9.99 -1.24 5.47
CA PHE A 171 -10.71 -0.65 4.34
C PHE A 171 -11.17 -1.71 3.35
N LYS A 172 -12.16 -1.32 2.58
CA LYS A 172 -12.67 -2.06 1.43
C LYS A 172 -12.24 -1.34 0.15
N ARG A 173 -11.84 -2.13 -0.82
CA ARG A 173 -11.71 -1.74 -2.22
C ARG A 173 -12.77 -2.48 -3.02
N SER A 174 -13.48 -1.78 -3.89
CA SER A 174 -14.48 -2.44 -4.74
C SER A 174 -14.51 -1.86 -6.15
N ASN A 175 -14.70 -2.73 -7.12
CA ASN A 175 -14.97 -2.39 -8.50
C ASN A 175 -15.98 -3.38 -9.05
N GLU A 176 -17.07 -2.86 -9.62
CA GLU A 176 -18.22 -3.68 -10.05
C GLU A 176 -18.75 -4.54 -8.90
N GLU A 177 -18.73 -5.88 -9.06
CA GLU A 177 -19.20 -6.84 -8.05
C GLU A 177 -18.07 -7.43 -7.20
N VAL A 178 -16.82 -7.02 -7.45
CA VAL A 178 -15.64 -7.57 -6.78
C VAL A 178 -15.22 -6.69 -5.62
N GLU A 179 -15.12 -7.29 -4.44
CA GLU A 179 -14.68 -6.62 -3.22
C GLU A 179 -13.42 -7.28 -2.66
N ALA A 180 -12.50 -6.45 -2.20
CA ALA A 180 -11.33 -6.87 -1.44
C ALA A 180 -11.20 -6.02 -0.17
N TYR A 181 -10.68 -6.63 0.88
CA TYR A 181 -10.56 -6.03 2.20
C TYR A 181 -9.13 -6.14 2.69
N PHE A 182 -8.62 -5.03 3.21
CA PHE A 182 -7.39 -5.00 3.98
C PHE A 182 -7.73 -4.69 5.44
N ILE A 183 -7.19 -5.47 6.37
CA ILE A 183 -7.35 -5.29 7.81
C ILE A 183 -5.99 -5.50 8.44
N GLY A 184 -5.36 -4.47 8.99
CA GLY A 184 -3.97 -4.55 9.43
C GLY A 184 -3.71 -3.86 10.76
N ASN A 185 -2.94 -4.52 11.60
CA ASN A 185 -2.38 -3.97 12.82
C ASN A 185 -1.10 -3.19 12.50
N LEU A 186 -1.18 -1.86 12.50
CA LEU A 186 -0.06 -0.97 12.24
C LEU A 186 0.70 -0.61 13.53
N SER A 187 0.93 -1.59 14.39
CA SER A 187 1.67 -1.39 15.63
C SER A 187 2.53 -2.60 16.02
N ASN A 188 3.46 -2.39 16.92
CA ASN A 188 4.33 -3.42 17.49
C ASN A 188 3.72 -4.17 18.69
N GLU A 189 2.42 -4.01 18.93
CA GLU A 189 1.67 -4.65 19.99
C GLU A 189 0.49 -5.44 19.41
N GLU A 190 0.07 -6.50 20.09
CA GLU A 190 -1.15 -7.20 19.76
C GLU A 190 -2.37 -6.29 19.89
N GLN A 191 -3.28 -6.34 18.94
CA GLN A 191 -4.51 -5.54 18.93
C GLN A 191 -5.74 -6.43 18.91
N VAL A 192 -6.68 -6.10 19.81
CA VAL A 192 -8.03 -6.69 19.84
C VAL A 192 -9.03 -5.61 19.45
N PHE A 193 -9.86 -5.89 18.47
CA PHE A 193 -10.82 -4.93 17.91
C PHE A 193 -12.06 -5.64 17.34
N SER A 194 -13.08 -4.87 17.03
CA SER A 194 -14.27 -5.36 16.33
C SER A 194 -14.35 -4.74 14.94
N ILE A 195 -14.82 -5.51 13.97
CA ILE A 195 -15.10 -5.07 12.61
C ILE A 195 -16.39 -5.73 12.13
N ASN A 196 -17.19 -5.00 11.37
CA ASN A 196 -18.45 -5.53 10.83
C ASN A 196 -18.17 -6.30 9.53
N LEU A 197 -17.55 -7.48 9.67
CA LEU A 197 -17.35 -8.44 8.59
C LEU A 197 -17.82 -9.81 9.06
N GLU A 198 -18.62 -10.50 8.23
CA GLU A 198 -19.16 -11.82 8.52
C GLU A 198 -19.20 -12.68 7.25
N GLY A 199 -18.94 -13.97 7.42
CA GLY A 199 -19.01 -14.99 6.36
C GLY A 199 -17.65 -15.45 5.87
N ASP A 200 -17.67 -16.09 4.70
CA ASP A 200 -16.51 -16.75 4.10
C ASP A 200 -15.76 -15.83 3.15
N TYR A 201 -14.47 -15.75 3.36
CA TYR A 201 -13.53 -14.95 2.59
C TYR A 201 -12.35 -15.79 2.14
N LYS A 202 -11.68 -15.36 1.09
CA LYS A 202 -10.47 -15.97 0.57
C LYS A 202 -9.28 -15.05 0.83
N ASP A 203 -8.25 -15.54 1.50
CA ASP A 203 -6.95 -14.85 1.61
C ASP A 203 -6.29 -14.78 0.24
N LEU A 204 -6.02 -13.59 -0.23
CA LEU A 204 -5.51 -13.32 -1.58
C LEU A 204 -4.01 -13.64 -1.73
N LEU A 205 -3.25 -13.68 -0.62
CA LEU A 205 -1.81 -13.97 -0.65
C LEU A 205 -1.51 -15.45 -0.37
N GLN A 206 -2.32 -16.09 0.49
CA GLN A 206 -2.12 -17.48 0.91
C GLN A 206 -3.05 -18.47 0.22
N ASN A 207 -4.09 -17.96 -0.49
CA ASN A 207 -5.10 -18.78 -1.17
C ASN A 207 -5.87 -19.73 -0.22
N LYS A 208 -6.12 -19.27 1.02
CA LYS A 208 -6.84 -20.01 2.07
C LYS A 208 -8.21 -19.40 2.34
N ASN A 209 -9.16 -20.24 2.73
CA ASN A 209 -10.45 -19.74 3.20
C ASN A 209 -10.32 -19.27 4.64
N ILE A 210 -10.97 -18.14 4.93
CA ILE A 210 -11.08 -17.52 6.25
C ILE A 210 -12.56 -17.24 6.52
N GLU A 211 -13.05 -17.71 7.65
CA GLU A 211 -14.39 -17.36 8.15
C GLU A 211 -14.27 -16.19 9.13
N PHE A 212 -14.93 -15.06 8.83
CA PHE A 212 -15.12 -13.98 9.80
C PHE A 212 -16.45 -14.14 10.50
N LYS A 213 -16.45 -13.91 11.82
CA LYS A 213 -17.63 -13.87 12.67
C LYS A 213 -17.76 -12.47 13.26
N LEU A 214 -18.99 -12.06 13.54
CA LEU A 214 -19.28 -10.80 14.24
C LEU A 214 -18.81 -10.85 15.70
N ASP A 215 -17.50 -11.00 15.88
CA ASP A 215 -16.84 -11.12 17.17
C ASP A 215 -15.56 -10.28 17.17
N LYS A 216 -14.88 -10.25 18.29
CA LYS A 216 -13.57 -9.58 18.39
C LYS A 216 -12.52 -10.36 17.60
N LEU A 217 -11.77 -9.62 16.78
CA LEU A 217 -10.59 -10.12 16.11
C LEU A 217 -9.34 -9.75 16.88
N THR A 218 -8.34 -10.63 16.80
CA THR A 218 -7.01 -10.39 17.35
C THR A 218 -5.98 -10.43 16.23
N LEU A 219 -5.16 -9.41 16.14
CA LEU A 219 -4.02 -9.36 15.24
C LEU A 219 -2.73 -9.16 16.03
N SER A 220 -1.79 -10.08 15.85
CA SER A 220 -0.43 -9.93 16.35
C SER A 220 0.26 -8.68 15.77
N PRO A 221 1.38 -8.21 16.35
CA PRO A 221 2.13 -7.06 15.82
C PRO A 221 2.40 -7.18 14.33
N TRP A 222 2.12 -6.12 13.57
CA TRP A 222 2.36 -6.01 12.11
C TRP A 222 1.69 -7.08 11.25
N ASN A 223 0.70 -7.79 11.80
CA ASN A 223 -0.05 -8.80 11.05
C ASN A 223 -1.30 -8.19 10.39
N TYR A 224 -1.77 -8.85 9.31
CA TYR A 224 -2.88 -8.34 8.52
C TYR A 224 -3.63 -9.46 7.79
N TYR A 225 -4.84 -9.14 7.35
CA TYR A 225 -5.62 -9.89 6.38
C TYR A 225 -5.72 -9.08 5.08
N LEU A 226 -5.50 -9.74 3.96
CA LEU A 226 -5.83 -9.25 2.63
C LEU A 226 -6.75 -10.27 1.97
N VAL A 227 -8.04 -10.00 1.98
CA VAL A 227 -9.07 -10.99 1.63
C VAL A 227 -10.06 -10.45 0.61
N SER A 228 -10.68 -11.33 -0.16
CA SER A 228 -11.87 -11.04 -0.96
C SER A 228 -13.03 -11.90 -0.49
N LYS A 229 -14.25 -11.38 -0.67
CA LYS A 229 -15.45 -12.17 -0.39
C LYS A 229 -15.51 -13.34 -1.37
N ASN A 230 -15.79 -14.55 -0.86
CA ASN A 230 -16.08 -15.66 -1.75
C ASN A 230 -17.42 -15.37 -2.43
N ASN A 231 -17.39 -15.08 -3.72
CA ASN A 231 -18.61 -15.14 -4.52
C ASN A 231 -18.94 -16.64 -4.64
N ASN A 232 -19.89 -17.11 -3.84
CA ASN A 232 -20.45 -18.45 -4.06
C ASN A 232 -21.06 -18.41 -5.46
N GLU A 233 -20.43 -19.14 -6.42
CA GLU A 233 -21.04 -19.50 -7.67
C GLU A 233 -22.27 -20.38 -7.44
#